data_5b390bf057d2081f40fdcf1d7b4b9430
#
_entry.id   5b390bf057d2081f40fdcf1d7b4b9430
#
_cell.length_a   1.000
_cell.length_b   1.000
_cell.length_c   1.000
_cell.angle_alpha   90.00
_cell.angle_beta   90.00
_cell.angle_gamma   90.00
#
_symmetry.space_group_name_H-M   'P 1'
#
loop_
_entity.id
_entity.type
_entity.pdbx_description
1 polymer ?
#
loop_
_entity_poly.entity_id
_entity_poly.type
_entity_poly.pdbx_seq_one_letter_code
_entity_poly.pdbx_strand_id
1 'polypeptide(L)'
;MIFPTAENLPRTRQRSTPIHNPPQPPSQTHRSLWRWLALGQALPLRAMRRAFHLITATLLLTGCASYERQTHSFRGAWNGGNTQKAAELANVQVYDRSDSRDGVIWLLEQGAALRANDQLPESTYAFDRAEKRMQYYESQAKVRVSKETTALVVNLATVPYEGRGYDRVMLNTYQALNYLRLGQPDAAMVELRQASDEQDAELIRNARRITSARKSAGQYQSNILRTQNDAGTRTQLDRLQPSLNMDYGAFVNPFADFLHALCLWSLSDDQRENAIVSLRRIHDTLGGPAFIADEIELVDGVLSGNKHPDLTYVIFETGVAPVRRGERLDIPLFDRDLPYVAAEFPRLENRGHPLTCAVAIGETKMDATLICDMDAVIGRDFRSELPGMFTRTLASAALKATATKKIGDKTGDIGTVLGTVYQVVSTQADLRTWTSLPKSFAVARVDTPADRKLTLFVGPQKSEVTVNTGRVNVVYVKGFAHGAPLKIHQFRLK
;
A
#
# COMPACT_ATOMS: atom_id res chain seq x y z
N MET A 1 17.40 -8.52 52.67
CA MET A 1 17.36 -7.88 54.02
C MET A 1 16.22 -6.88 54.04
N ILE A 2 15.26 -7.20 54.90
CA ILE A 2 14.30 -6.32 55.57
C ILE A 2 13.18 -5.66 54.77
N PHE A 3 12.00 -6.29 54.84
CA PHE A 3 10.68 -5.65 54.79
C PHE A 3 10.38 -4.86 56.05
N PRO A 4 9.54 -3.84 56.02
CA PRO A 4 8.58 -3.63 57.09
C PRO A 4 7.12 -3.57 56.58
N THR A 5 6.35 -4.31 57.28
CA THR A 5 4.99 -4.41 57.81
C THR A 5 4.06 -3.21 57.64
N ALA A 6 2.81 -3.60 57.40
CA ALA A 6 1.59 -2.83 57.43
C ALA A 6 1.29 -2.19 58.81
N GLU A 7 0.65 -1.01 58.79
CA GLU A 7 -0.38 -0.61 59.78
C GLU A 7 -1.03 0.73 59.39
N ASN A 8 -2.36 0.72 59.55
CA ASN A 8 -3.28 1.81 59.87
C ASN A 8 -4.29 2.26 58.79
N LEU A 9 -5.43 1.57 58.87
CA LEU A 9 -6.75 2.05 58.45
C LEU A 9 -7.42 2.86 59.57
N PRO A 10 -8.14 3.94 59.29
CA PRO A 10 -9.20 4.43 60.20
C PRO A 10 -10.59 4.07 59.70
N ARG A 11 -11.39 3.71 60.69
CA ARG A 11 -12.78 3.25 60.60
C ARG A 11 -13.78 4.36 60.24
N THR A 12 -14.67 3.99 59.34
CA THR A 12 -16.14 4.14 59.27
C THR A 12 -16.83 5.37 59.85
N ARG A 13 -17.61 6.02 58.98
CA ARG A 13 -18.89 6.62 59.36
C ARG A 13 -20.00 6.06 58.45
N GLN A 14 -20.92 5.34 59.08
CA GLN A 14 -22.24 4.98 58.49
C GLN A 14 -23.00 6.26 58.16
N ARG A 15 -23.53 6.33 56.95
CA ARG A 15 -24.65 7.21 56.59
C ARG A 15 -25.78 6.37 55.99
N SER A 16 -26.92 6.55 56.63
CA SER A 16 -28.24 6.01 56.36
C SER A 16 -28.68 6.06 54.89
N THR A 17 -29.18 4.94 54.42
CA THR A 17 -29.87 4.76 53.14
C THR A 17 -31.21 5.49 53.10
N PRO A 18 -31.57 6.20 52.03
CA PRO A 18 -32.94 6.60 51.77
C PRO A 18 -33.71 5.46 51.11
N ILE A 19 -34.91 5.27 51.56
CA ILE A 19 -35.94 4.32 51.08
C ILE A 19 -36.23 4.56 49.59
N HIS A 20 -35.99 3.57 48.74
CA HIS A 20 -36.32 3.61 47.31
C HIS A 20 -37.83 3.22 47.14
N ASN A 21 -38.59 4.14 46.57
CA ASN A 21 -39.95 3.85 46.08
C ASN A 21 -39.86 2.92 44.86
N PRO A 22 -40.86 2.00 44.66
CA PRO A 22 -40.88 1.09 43.52
C PRO A 22 -41.11 1.85 42.20
N PRO A 23 -40.54 1.40 41.07
CA PRO A 23 -40.71 2.07 39.82
C PRO A 23 -42.15 1.96 39.26
N GLN A 24 -42.64 3.08 38.76
CA GLN A 24 -43.95 3.16 38.08
C GLN A 24 -43.91 2.35 36.75
N PRO A 25 -45.03 1.76 36.32
CA PRO A 25 -45.11 0.98 35.09
C PRO A 25 -44.96 1.88 33.85
N PRO A 26 -44.32 1.38 32.78
CA PRO A 26 -44.07 2.15 31.57
C PRO A 26 -45.31 2.58 30.85
N SER A 27 -45.29 3.79 30.30
CA SER A 27 -46.32 4.46 29.53
C SER A 27 -46.84 3.63 28.34
N GLN A 28 -48.10 3.87 27.94
CA GLN A 28 -48.91 3.10 26.99
C GLN A 28 -48.37 2.97 25.54
N THR A 29 -47.22 3.52 25.21
CA THR A 29 -46.63 3.43 23.84
C THR A 29 -45.97 2.11 23.51
N HIS A 30 -45.68 1.25 24.49
CA HIS A 30 -45.07 -0.07 24.23
C HIS A 30 -46.09 -1.22 24.07
N ARG A 31 -47.39 -0.97 24.22
CA ARG A 31 -48.44 -2.01 24.10
C ARG A 31 -48.80 -2.35 22.64
N SER A 32 -48.39 -1.57 21.65
CA SER A 32 -48.75 -1.82 20.25
C SER A 32 -47.91 -2.92 19.60
N LEU A 33 -46.68 -3.10 20.02
CA LEU A 33 -45.77 -4.12 19.43
C LEU A 33 -46.06 -5.56 19.85
N TRP A 34 -46.60 -5.76 21.07
CA TRP A 34 -46.95 -7.10 21.58
C TRP A 34 -48.34 -7.61 21.10
N ARG A 35 -49.21 -6.74 20.61
CA ARG A 35 -50.52 -7.15 20.04
C ARG A 35 -50.40 -7.82 18.68
N TRP A 36 -49.28 -7.61 17.93
CA TRP A 36 -49.01 -8.27 16.65
C TRP A 36 -48.46 -9.68 16.79
N LEU A 37 -47.89 -10.02 17.93
CA LEU A 37 -47.35 -11.36 18.19
C LEU A 37 -48.39 -12.35 18.73
N ALA A 38 -49.57 -11.85 19.14
CA ALA A 38 -50.68 -12.67 19.70
C ALA A 38 -51.74 -13.10 18.67
N LEU A 39 -51.68 -12.55 17.44
CA LEU A 39 -52.49 -13.05 16.33
C LEU A 39 -51.70 -14.14 15.61
N GLY A 40 -51.90 -15.37 16.03
CA GLY A 40 -51.29 -16.60 15.47
C GLY A 40 -51.69 -16.88 14.01
N GLN A 41 -51.56 -15.91 13.13
CA GLN A 41 -51.54 -16.15 11.68
C GLN A 41 -50.08 -16.50 11.28
N ALA A 42 -49.79 -17.78 11.19
CA ALA A 42 -48.58 -18.26 10.57
C ALA A 42 -48.43 -17.61 9.19
N LEU A 43 -47.50 -16.70 9.05
CA LEU A 43 -47.09 -16.18 7.74
C LEU A 43 -46.86 -17.38 6.82
N PRO A 44 -47.48 -17.41 5.62
CA PRO A 44 -47.33 -18.55 4.73
C PRO A 44 -45.85 -18.80 4.50
N LEU A 45 -45.41 -20.03 4.59
CA LEU A 45 -44.00 -20.46 4.43
C LEU A 45 -43.31 -19.78 3.23
N ARG A 46 -44.09 -19.42 2.20
CA ARG A 46 -43.62 -18.65 1.03
C ARG A 46 -43.27 -17.20 1.36
N ALA A 47 -43.97 -16.54 2.29
CA ALA A 47 -43.64 -15.16 2.70
C ALA A 47 -42.43 -15.12 3.63
N MET A 48 -42.28 -16.08 4.55
CA MET A 48 -41.09 -16.25 5.36
C MET A 48 -39.86 -16.57 4.51
N ARG A 49 -39.99 -17.44 3.50
CA ARG A 49 -38.89 -17.68 2.53
C ARG A 49 -38.52 -16.41 1.75
N ARG A 50 -39.48 -15.63 1.28
CA ARG A 50 -39.23 -14.35 0.59
C ARG A 50 -38.58 -13.32 1.51
N ALA A 51 -39.02 -13.19 2.76
CA ALA A 51 -38.42 -12.30 3.74
C ALA A 51 -36.98 -12.76 4.09
N PHE A 52 -36.74 -14.06 4.27
CA PHE A 52 -35.43 -14.62 4.51
C PHE A 52 -34.47 -14.38 3.31
N HIS A 53 -34.97 -14.57 2.08
CA HIS A 53 -34.17 -14.28 0.87
C HIS A 53 -33.91 -12.79 0.68
N LEU A 54 -34.85 -11.91 0.99
CA LEU A 54 -34.63 -10.44 0.99
C LEU A 54 -33.62 -10.03 2.07
N ILE A 55 -33.71 -10.55 3.28
CA ILE A 55 -32.77 -10.29 4.38
C ILE A 55 -31.37 -10.83 4.04
N THR A 56 -31.30 -12.03 3.47
CA THR A 56 -30.02 -12.64 3.06
C THR A 56 -29.40 -11.87 1.89
N ALA A 57 -30.19 -11.45 0.91
CA ALA A 57 -29.74 -10.61 -0.21
C ALA A 57 -29.28 -9.23 0.27
N THR A 58 -29.99 -8.62 1.23
CA THR A 58 -29.60 -7.31 1.81
C THR A 58 -28.35 -7.43 2.67
N LEU A 59 -28.17 -8.50 3.43
CA LEU A 59 -26.95 -8.79 4.20
C LEU A 59 -25.73 -9.06 3.28
N LEU A 60 -25.95 -9.67 2.11
CA LEU A 60 -24.90 -9.88 1.11
C LEU A 60 -24.50 -8.56 0.42
N LEU A 61 -25.40 -7.59 0.31
CA LEU A 61 -25.13 -6.28 -0.29
C LEU A 61 -24.44 -5.30 0.68
N THR A 62 -24.55 -5.48 2.00
CA THR A 62 -23.91 -4.62 3.00
C THR A 62 -22.48 -5.00 3.32
N GLY A 63 -21.97 -6.14 2.83
CA GLY A 63 -20.70 -6.71 3.21
C GLY A 63 -19.44 -6.08 2.61
N CYS A 64 -19.53 -5.19 1.62
CA CYS A 64 -18.37 -4.59 0.95
C CYS A 64 -18.49 -3.07 0.88
N ALA A 65 -18.28 -2.39 2.02
CA ALA A 65 -17.74 -1.05 1.92
C ALA A 65 -16.36 -1.21 1.26
N SER A 66 -16.25 -0.94 -0.04
CA SER A 66 -15.00 -1.10 -0.78
C SER A 66 -13.91 -0.31 -0.06
N TYR A 67 -12.67 -0.82 -0.04
CA TYR A 67 -11.50 -0.11 0.48
C TYR A 67 -11.44 1.34 -0.03
N GLU A 68 -11.88 1.57 -1.24
CA GLU A 68 -12.01 2.89 -1.84
C GLU A 68 -12.89 3.85 -1.03
N ARG A 69 -14.06 3.40 -0.54
CA ARG A 69 -14.92 4.20 0.34
C ARG A 69 -14.27 4.48 1.69
N GLN A 70 -13.58 3.48 2.25
CA GLN A 70 -12.90 3.62 3.54
C GLN A 70 -11.74 4.63 3.46
N THR A 71 -11.02 4.67 2.34
CA THR A 71 -9.88 5.58 2.14
C THR A 71 -10.28 6.96 1.63
N HIS A 72 -11.53 7.20 1.24
CA HIS A 72 -11.95 8.46 0.60
C HIS A 72 -11.61 9.71 1.42
N SER A 73 -11.99 9.74 2.70
CA SER A 73 -11.72 10.87 3.59
C SER A 73 -10.21 11.05 3.86
N PHE A 74 -9.49 9.94 4.06
CA PHE A 74 -8.03 9.95 4.21
C PHE A 74 -7.36 10.54 2.96
N ARG A 75 -7.70 10.05 1.77
CA ARG A 75 -7.16 10.55 0.51
C ARG A 75 -7.49 12.02 0.27
N GLY A 76 -8.68 12.48 0.66
CA GLY A 76 -9.05 13.89 0.58
C GLY A 76 -8.14 14.76 1.44
N ALA A 77 -7.91 14.38 2.70
CA ALA A 77 -7.00 15.07 3.61
C ALA A 77 -5.54 15.03 3.10
N TRP A 78 -5.07 13.85 2.66
CA TRP A 78 -3.72 13.64 2.13
C TRP A 78 -3.44 14.49 0.89
N ASN A 79 -4.32 14.42 -0.11
CA ASN A 79 -4.17 15.17 -1.36
C ASN A 79 -4.22 16.69 -1.14
N GLY A 80 -4.99 17.14 -0.15
CA GLY A 80 -5.05 18.56 0.27
C GLY A 80 -3.87 19.01 1.15
N GLY A 81 -2.88 18.14 1.42
CA GLY A 81 -1.72 18.46 2.26
C GLY A 81 -2.03 18.62 3.75
N ASN A 82 -3.25 18.27 4.19
CA ASN A 82 -3.61 18.26 5.61
C ASN A 82 -3.11 16.99 6.29
N THR A 83 -1.80 16.96 6.56
CA THR A 83 -1.11 15.79 7.13
C THR A 83 -1.61 15.43 8.52
N GLN A 84 -1.96 16.43 9.34
CA GLN A 84 -2.53 16.19 10.65
C GLN A 84 -3.85 15.42 10.55
N LYS A 85 -4.78 15.90 9.70
CA LYS A 85 -6.07 15.23 9.50
C LYS A 85 -5.91 13.84 8.89
N ALA A 86 -4.96 13.67 7.98
CA ALA A 86 -4.64 12.36 7.42
C ALA A 86 -4.14 11.39 8.51
N ALA A 87 -3.23 11.84 9.39
CA ALA A 87 -2.75 11.04 10.52
C ALA A 87 -3.88 10.66 11.50
N GLU A 88 -4.75 11.60 11.87
CA GLU A 88 -5.92 11.34 12.71
C GLU A 88 -6.83 10.26 12.09
N LEU A 89 -7.17 10.39 10.81
CA LEU A 89 -8.03 9.45 10.10
C LEU A 89 -7.39 8.06 9.99
N ALA A 90 -6.08 7.99 9.73
CA ALA A 90 -5.35 6.72 9.70
C ALA A 90 -5.30 6.07 11.09
N ASN A 91 -5.09 6.86 12.15
CA ASN A 91 -5.09 6.37 13.54
C ASN A 91 -6.43 5.69 13.90
N VAL A 92 -7.56 6.30 13.54
CA VAL A 92 -8.89 5.70 13.75
C VAL A 92 -9.01 4.37 13.00
N GLN A 93 -8.60 4.32 11.74
CA GLN A 93 -8.67 3.07 10.97
C GLN A 93 -7.75 1.97 11.53
N VAL A 94 -6.56 2.33 12.00
CA VAL A 94 -5.65 1.37 12.63
C VAL A 94 -6.22 0.87 13.95
N TYR A 95 -6.81 1.74 14.78
CA TYR A 95 -7.46 1.34 16.03
C TYR A 95 -8.55 0.29 15.78
N ASP A 96 -9.41 0.54 14.79
CA ASP A 96 -10.54 -0.35 14.48
C ASP A 96 -10.14 -1.61 13.72
N ARG A 97 -9.05 -1.58 12.94
CA ARG A 97 -8.76 -2.55 11.87
C ARG A 97 -7.36 -3.15 11.87
N SER A 98 -6.49 -2.80 12.85
CA SER A 98 -5.11 -3.31 12.84
C SER A 98 -5.05 -4.84 12.74
N ASP A 99 -6.01 -5.55 13.33
CA ASP A 99 -6.07 -7.02 13.31
C ASP A 99 -6.93 -7.60 12.18
N SER A 100 -7.53 -6.73 11.36
CA SER A 100 -8.31 -7.13 10.21
C SER A 100 -7.44 -7.49 9.00
N ARG A 101 -8.09 -8.00 7.94
CA ARG A 101 -7.47 -8.25 6.64
C ARG A 101 -6.81 -7.02 5.99
N ASP A 102 -7.24 -5.81 6.38
CA ASP A 102 -6.76 -4.53 5.86
C ASP A 102 -5.73 -3.87 6.81
N GLY A 103 -5.33 -4.57 7.89
CA GLY A 103 -4.46 -4.02 8.92
C GLY A 103 -3.11 -3.54 8.40
N VAL A 104 -2.46 -4.29 7.51
CA VAL A 104 -1.17 -3.89 6.92
C VAL A 104 -1.30 -2.59 6.13
N ILE A 105 -2.29 -2.49 5.24
CA ILE A 105 -2.43 -1.29 4.40
C ILE A 105 -2.73 -0.04 5.22
N TRP A 106 -3.52 -0.16 6.30
CA TRP A 106 -3.77 0.96 7.20
C TRP A 106 -2.57 1.35 8.05
N LEU A 107 -1.71 0.41 8.43
CA LEU A 107 -0.44 0.70 9.10
C LEU A 107 0.54 1.43 8.16
N LEU A 108 0.56 1.09 6.87
CA LEU A 108 1.36 1.80 5.86
C LEU A 108 0.85 3.24 5.65
N GLU A 109 -0.47 3.44 5.54
CA GLU A 109 -1.06 4.79 5.43
C GLU A 109 -0.81 5.61 6.70
N GLN A 110 -0.91 5.00 7.87
CA GLN A 110 -0.61 5.64 9.17
C GLN A 110 0.86 6.08 9.22
N GLY A 111 1.79 5.18 8.89
CA GLY A 111 3.22 5.48 8.90
C GLY A 111 3.56 6.65 7.98
N ALA A 112 3.04 6.67 6.75
CA ALA A 112 3.26 7.76 5.82
C ALA A 112 2.66 9.10 6.29
N ALA A 113 1.45 9.07 6.85
CA ALA A 113 0.78 10.27 7.35
C ALA A 113 1.50 10.87 8.58
N LEU A 114 1.91 10.02 9.53
CA LEU A 114 2.67 10.43 10.71
C LEU A 114 4.03 11.01 10.32
N ARG A 115 4.74 10.38 9.35
CA ARG A 115 6.00 10.89 8.80
C ARG A 115 5.84 12.29 8.21
N ALA A 116 4.80 12.50 7.38
CA ALA A 116 4.53 13.80 6.77
C ALA A 116 4.05 14.84 7.79
N ASN A 117 3.56 14.41 8.95
CA ASN A 117 3.13 15.26 10.07
C ASN A 117 4.21 15.43 11.14
N ASP A 118 5.47 15.07 10.85
CA ASP A 118 6.63 15.22 11.74
C ASP A 118 6.64 14.35 13.02
N GLN A 119 5.78 13.34 13.06
CA GLN A 119 5.66 12.37 14.16
C GLN A 119 6.51 11.13 13.84
N LEU A 120 7.84 11.29 13.82
CA LEU A 120 8.76 10.27 13.30
C LEU A 120 8.83 9.01 14.15
N PRO A 121 8.88 9.07 15.50
CA PRO A 121 8.87 7.86 16.33
C PRO A 121 7.60 7.03 16.12
N GLU A 122 6.44 7.68 16.06
CA GLU A 122 5.16 7.02 15.85
C GLU A 122 5.05 6.45 14.43
N SER A 123 5.61 7.15 13.44
CA SER A 123 5.71 6.67 12.07
C SER A 123 6.56 5.39 11.99
N THR A 124 7.74 5.39 12.62
CA THR A 124 8.62 4.22 12.69
C THR A 124 7.90 3.04 13.36
N TYR A 125 7.22 3.28 14.47
CA TYR A 125 6.45 2.24 15.15
C TYR A 125 5.31 1.67 14.26
N ALA A 126 4.63 2.51 13.48
CA ALA A 126 3.58 2.06 12.55
C ALA A 126 4.16 1.17 11.44
N PHE A 127 5.31 1.56 10.87
CA PHE A 127 6.00 0.77 9.84
C PHE A 127 6.53 -0.54 10.39
N ASP A 128 7.13 -0.58 11.58
CA ASP A 128 7.56 -1.82 12.26
C ASP A 128 6.40 -2.81 12.43
N ARG A 129 5.24 -2.31 12.82
CA ARG A 129 4.04 -3.13 12.94
C ARG A 129 3.57 -3.68 11.59
N ALA A 130 3.63 -2.85 10.53
CA ALA A 130 3.28 -3.27 9.19
C ALA A 130 4.22 -4.39 8.71
N GLU A 131 5.52 -4.19 8.87
CA GLU A 131 6.55 -5.17 8.49
C GLU A 131 6.38 -6.50 9.21
N LYS A 132 6.31 -6.49 10.54
CA LYS A 132 6.08 -7.71 11.36
C LYS A 132 4.84 -8.47 10.90
N ARG A 133 3.78 -7.74 10.53
CA ARG A 133 2.54 -8.36 10.04
C ARG A 133 2.69 -8.94 8.65
N MET A 134 3.42 -8.27 7.74
CA MET A 134 3.76 -8.81 6.42
C MET A 134 4.59 -10.10 6.54
N GLN A 135 5.59 -10.11 7.41
CA GLN A 135 6.42 -11.29 7.70
C GLN A 135 5.59 -12.44 8.29
N TYR A 136 4.67 -12.14 9.20
CA TYR A 136 3.74 -13.13 9.74
C TYR A 136 2.88 -13.76 8.65
N TYR A 137 2.27 -12.97 7.76
CA TYR A 137 1.47 -13.51 6.67
C TYR A 137 2.30 -14.33 5.68
N GLU A 138 3.51 -13.89 5.36
CA GLU A 138 4.43 -14.65 4.51
C GLU A 138 4.79 -16.01 5.12
N SER A 139 5.04 -16.07 6.42
CA SER A 139 5.31 -17.34 7.13
C SER A 139 4.10 -18.28 7.09
N GLN A 140 2.89 -17.76 7.27
CA GLN A 140 1.65 -18.53 7.18
C GLN A 140 1.38 -19.02 5.75
N ALA A 141 1.68 -18.23 4.73
CA ALA A 141 1.54 -18.63 3.33
C ALA A 141 2.44 -19.85 3.00
N LYS A 142 3.67 -19.89 3.53
CA LYS A 142 4.59 -21.03 3.37
C LYS A 142 4.00 -22.32 3.96
N VAL A 143 3.28 -22.25 5.09
CA VAL A 143 2.63 -23.40 5.75
C VAL A 143 1.35 -23.84 5.01
N ARG A 144 0.59 -22.89 4.43
CA ARG A 144 -0.68 -23.18 3.73
C ARG A 144 -0.49 -23.86 2.38
N VAL A 145 0.64 -23.67 1.71
CA VAL A 145 0.97 -24.34 0.44
C VAL A 145 0.88 -25.86 0.55
N SER A 146 1.00 -26.43 1.75
CA SER A 146 0.80 -27.86 2.00
C SER A 146 -0.67 -28.34 2.13
N LYS A 147 -1.68 -27.40 2.18
CA LYS A 147 -3.11 -27.72 2.34
C LYS A 147 -3.97 -27.13 1.19
N GLU A 148 -3.59 -27.38 -0.03
CA GLU A 148 -3.83 -26.57 -1.23
C GLU A 148 -5.27 -26.46 -1.78
N THR A 149 -6.21 -27.30 -1.40
CA THR A 149 -7.50 -27.39 -2.12
C THR A 149 -8.55 -26.37 -1.68
N THR A 150 -8.49 -25.88 -0.45
CA THR A 150 -9.48 -24.94 0.12
C THR A 150 -9.16 -23.47 -0.15
N ALA A 151 -7.92 -23.14 -0.47
CA ALA A 151 -7.46 -21.74 -0.64
C ALA A 151 -7.98 -21.07 -1.93
N LEU A 152 -8.36 -21.82 -2.94
CA LEU A 152 -8.83 -21.29 -4.24
C LEU A 152 -10.27 -20.79 -4.25
N VAL A 153 -11.10 -21.30 -3.33
CA VAL A 153 -12.51 -20.92 -3.27
C VAL A 153 -12.70 -19.55 -2.60
N VAL A 154 -11.64 -19.00 -1.98
CA VAL A 154 -11.69 -17.74 -1.24
C VAL A 154 -11.57 -16.56 -2.20
N ASN A 155 -12.43 -15.56 -2.01
CA ASN A 155 -12.36 -14.27 -2.71
C ASN A 155 -11.03 -13.56 -2.35
N LEU A 156 -10.27 -13.12 -3.35
CA LEU A 156 -8.99 -12.41 -3.15
C LEU A 156 -9.13 -11.15 -2.29
N ALA A 157 -10.25 -10.45 -2.42
CA ALA A 157 -10.56 -9.29 -1.59
C ALA A 157 -10.78 -9.62 -0.11
N THR A 158 -10.99 -10.90 0.27
CA THR A 158 -11.19 -11.34 1.67
C THR A 158 -9.93 -11.86 2.34
N VAL A 159 -8.86 -12.08 1.57
CA VAL A 159 -7.56 -12.50 2.09
C VAL A 159 -6.85 -11.32 2.76
N PRO A 160 -6.07 -11.51 3.84
CA PRO A 160 -5.24 -10.46 4.41
C PRO A 160 -4.34 -9.80 3.36
N TYR A 161 -4.17 -8.48 3.47
CA TYR A 161 -3.22 -7.75 2.63
C TYR A 161 -1.79 -8.06 3.13
N GLU A 162 -0.98 -8.65 2.26
CA GLU A 162 0.37 -9.13 2.61
C GLU A 162 1.48 -8.10 2.28
N GLY A 163 1.11 -6.93 1.74
CA GLY A 163 2.05 -6.00 1.14
C GLY A 163 2.52 -6.47 -0.25
N ARG A 164 2.73 -5.53 -1.16
CA ARG A 164 3.29 -5.78 -2.49
C ARG A 164 4.79 -5.52 -2.48
N GLY A 165 5.50 -5.88 -3.53
CA GLY A 165 6.94 -5.64 -3.64
C GLY A 165 7.31 -4.18 -3.39
N TYR A 166 6.66 -3.27 -4.11
CA TYR A 166 6.90 -1.83 -3.94
C TYR A 166 6.48 -1.29 -2.56
N ASP A 167 5.49 -1.87 -1.87
CA ASP A 167 5.13 -1.46 -0.52
C ASP A 167 6.26 -1.75 0.47
N ARG A 168 6.88 -2.94 0.36
CA ARG A 168 7.99 -3.37 1.22
C ARG A 168 9.22 -2.50 1.02
N VAL A 169 9.58 -2.27 -0.25
CA VAL A 169 10.71 -1.41 -0.59
C VAL A 169 10.49 0.02 -0.10
N MET A 170 9.31 0.58 -0.31
CA MET A 170 8.99 1.95 0.12
C MET A 170 8.83 2.06 1.64
N LEU A 171 8.34 1.03 2.33
CA LEU A 171 8.31 1.00 3.80
C LEU A 171 9.73 1.19 4.35
N ASN A 172 10.69 0.36 3.92
CA ASN A 172 12.08 0.44 4.38
C ASN A 172 12.73 1.76 3.96
N THR A 173 12.44 2.27 2.75
CA THR A 173 12.92 3.57 2.29
C THR A 173 12.41 4.71 3.18
N TYR A 174 11.15 4.69 3.58
CA TYR A 174 10.57 5.69 4.49
C TYR A 174 11.08 5.54 5.93
N GLN A 175 11.32 4.32 6.40
CA GLN A 175 11.99 4.07 7.68
C GLN A 175 13.40 4.67 7.67
N ALA A 176 14.18 4.43 6.62
CA ALA A 176 15.50 5.01 6.46
C ALA A 176 15.48 6.54 6.53
N LEU A 177 14.54 7.18 5.81
CA LEU A 177 14.35 8.63 5.86
C LEU A 177 13.93 9.13 7.26
N ASN A 178 13.13 8.36 7.99
CA ASN A 178 12.80 8.67 9.38
C ASN A 178 14.04 8.63 10.27
N TYR A 179 14.84 7.56 10.17
CA TYR A 179 16.07 7.41 10.96
C TYR A 179 17.13 8.47 10.63
N LEU A 180 17.30 8.85 9.34
CA LEU A 180 18.17 9.96 8.96
C LEU A 180 17.74 11.28 9.61
N ARG A 181 16.45 11.57 9.63
CA ARG A 181 15.89 12.77 10.29
C ARG A 181 16.01 12.71 11.82
N LEU A 182 15.99 11.53 12.41
CA LEU A 182 16.22 11.31 13.85
C LEU A 182 17.71 11.33 14.23
N GLY A 183 18.63 11.49 13.26
CA GLY A 183 20.07 11.46 13.48
C GLY A 183 20.60 10.05 13.81
N GLN A 184 19.99 9.02 13.26
CA GLN A 184 20.32 7.60 13.45
C GLN A 184 20.77 6.96 12.13
N PRO A 185 21.93 7.34 11.58
CA PRO A 185 22.37 6.89 10.26
C PRO A 185 22.60 5.38 10.17
N ASP A 186 23.08 4.74 11.22
CA ASP A 186 23.32 3.28 11.22
C ASP A 186 21.99 2.51 11.04
N ALA A 187 20.93 2.93 11.73
CA ALA A 187 19.61 2.34 11.56
C ALA A 187 19.08 2.59 10.13
N ALA A 188 19.28 3.79 9.59
CA ALA A 188 18.91 4.09 8.21
C ALA A 188 19.60 3.18 7.20
N MET A 189 20.90 2.89 7.40
CA MET A 189 21.68 1.99 6.53
C MET A 189 21.17 0.55 6.59
N VAL A 190 20.63 0.09 7.73
CA VAL A 190 19.99 -1.23 7.84
C VAL A 190 18.74 -1.27 6.96
N GLU A 191 17.89 -0.27 7.07
CA GLU A 191 16.65 -0.18 6.29
C GLU A 191 16.90 -0.09 4.78
N LEU A 192 17.93 0.66 4.35
CA LEU A 192 18.28 0.78 2.94
C LEU A 192 18.81 -0.55 2.35
N ARG A 193 19.55 -1.34 3.13
CA ARG A 193 19.93 -2.70 2.73
C ARG A 193 18.70 -3.60 2.64
N GLN A 194 17.80 -3.53 3.60
CA GLN A 194 16.55 -4.29 3.57
C GLN A 194 15.69 -3.90 2.35
N ALA A 195 15.64 -2.61 1.97
CA ALA A 195 14.96 -2.18 0.76
C ALA A 195 15.54 -2.83 -0.50
N SER A 196 16.88 -2.97 -0.58
CA SER A 196 17.54 -3.67 -1.69
C SER A 196 17.26 -5.17 -1.67
N ASP A 197 17.36 -5.82 -0.50
CA ASP A 197 17.08 -7.25 -0.32
C ASP A 197 15.62 -7.59 -0.66
N GLU A 198 14.68 -6.71 -0.37
CA GLU A 198 13.26 -6.88 -0.68
C GLU A 198 12.99 -6.85 -2.20
N GLN A 199 13.74 -6.06 -2.98
CA GLN A 199 13.64 -6.07 -4.45
C GLN A 199 14.00 -7.47 -5.00
N ASP A 200 15.11 -8.06 -4.56
CA ASP A 200 15.55 -9.40 -4.99
C ASP A 200 14.61 -10.50 -4.48
N ALA A 201 14.18 -10.41 -3.22
CA ALA A 201 13.27 -11.36 -2.61
C ALA A 201 11.91 -11.38 -3.33
N GLU A 202 11.43 -10.23 -3.84
CA GLU A 202 10.14 -10.15 -4.52
C GLU A 202 10.12 -10.85 -5.87
N LEU A 203 11.24 -10.88 -6.60
CA LEU A 203 11.38 -11.72 -7.79
C LEU A 203 11.08 -13.19 -7.48
N ILE A 204 11.66 -13.69 -6.40
CA ILE A 204 11.47 -15.08 -5.95
C ILE A 204 10.03 -15.31 -5.47
N ARG A 205 9.49 -14.38 -4.68
CA ARG A 205 8.09 -14.45 -4.17
C ARG A 205 7.09 -14.46 -5.32
N ASN A 206 7.27 -13.61 -6.32
CA ASN A 206 6.39 -13.54 -7.48
C ASN A 206 6.43 -14.83 -8.32
N ALA A 207 7.63 -15.37 -8.57
CA ALA A 207 7.78 -16.66 -9.27
C ALA A 207 7.07 -17.80 -8.53
N ARG A 208 7.17 -17.84 -7.19
CA ARG A 208 6.45 -18.81 -6.35
C ARG A 208 4.93 -18.63 -6.44
N ARG A 209 4.42 -17.37 -6.40
CA ARG A 209 2.99 -17.08 -6.54
C ARG A 209 2.45 -17.56 -7.89
N ILE A 210 3.16 -17.32 -8.99
CA ILE A 210 2.79 -17.80 -10.33
C ILE A 210 2.76 -19.33 -10.37
N THR A 211 3.79 -19.99 -9.85
CA THR A 211 3.88 -21.46 -9.81
C THR A 211 2.76 -22.07 -8.97
N SER A 212 2.48 -21.52 -7.79
CA SER A 212 1.38 -21.94 -6.93
C SER A 212 0.03 -21.73 -7.62
N ALA A 213 -0.20 -20.59 -8.28
CA ALA A 213 -1.43 -20.35 -9.03
C ALA A 213 -1.65 -21.39 -10.14
N ARG A 214 -0.60 -21.74 -10.90
CA ARG A 214 -0.65 -22.79 -11.94
C ARG A 214 -0.96 -24.17 -11.35
N LYS A 215 -0.28 -24.54 -10.28
CA LYS A 215 -0.53 -25.83 -9.60
C LYS A 215 -1.97 -25.91 -9.09
N SER A 216 -2.45 -24.84 -8.50
CA SER A 216 -3.79 -24.75 -7.96
C SER A 216 -4.89 -24.74 -9.02
N ALA A 217 -4.58 -24.36 -10.27
CA ALA A 217 -5.52 -24.43 -11.38
C ALA A 217 -5.94 -25.88 -11.73
N GLY A 218 -5.13 -26.89 -11.32
CA GLY A 218 -5.46 -28.29 -11.46
C GLY A 218 -5.89 -28.68 -12.87
N GLN A 219 -7.06 -29.30 -13.02
CA GLN A 219 -7.61 -29.73 -14.32
C GLN A 219 -7.86 -28.59 -15.31
N TYR A 220 -8.00 -27.34 -14.84
CA TYR A 220 -8.23 -26.16 -15.70
C TYR A 220 -6.93 -25.51 -16.20
N GLN A 221 -5.76 -25.98 -15.76
CA GLN A 221 -4.47 -25.34 -16.07
C GLN A 221 -4.23 -25.21 -17.60
N SER A 222 -4.45 -26.27 -18.36
CA SER A 222 -4.25 -26.25 -19.81
C SER A 222 -5.21 -25.28 -20.52
N ASN A 223 -6.48 -25.25 -20.10
CA ASN A 223 -7.49 -24.36 -20.64
C ASN A 223 -7.18 -22.89 -20.30
N ILE A 224 -6.74 -22.60 -19.07
CA ILE A 224 -6.32 -21.26 -18.64
C ILE A 224 -5.10 -20.78 -19.43
N LEU A 225 -4.10 -21.64 -19.65
CA LEU A 225 -2.93 -21.28 -20.47
C LEU A 225 -3.31 -21.02 -21.93
N ARG A 226 -4.22 -21.81 -22.50
CA ARG A 226 -4.75 -21.57 -23.85
C ARG A 226 -5.49 -20.23 -23.91
N THR A 227 -6.34 -19.95 -22.92
CA THR A 227 -7.06 -18.68 -22.76
C THR A 227 -6.09 -17.50 -22.66
N GLN A 228 -5.06 -17.61 -21.84
CA GLN A 228 -4.05 -16.55 -21.68
C GLN A 228 -3.30 -16.24 -22.98
N ASN A 229 -3.15 -17.25 -23.85
CA ASN A 229 -2.48 -17.11 -25.15
C ASN A 229 -3.42 -16.71 -26.29
N ASP A 230 -4.73 -16.68 -26.05
CA ASP A 230 -5.70 -16.22 -27.05
C ASP A 230 -5.55 -14.73 -27.36
N ALA A 231 -5.64 -14.34 -28.63
CA ALA A 231 -5.43 -12.96 -29.07
C ALA A 231 -6.46 -11.98 -28.48
N GLY A 232 -7.74 -12.39 -28.41
CA GLY A 232 -8.81 -11.58 -27.81
C GLY A 232 -8.60 -11.34 -26.34
N THR A 233 -8.20 -12.39 -25.59
CA THR A 233 -7.87 -12.32 -24.17
C THR A 233 -6.65 -11.43 -23.92
N ARG A 234 -5.60 -11.55 -24.72
CA ARG A 234 -4.41 -10.67 -24.61
C ARG A 234 -4.79 -9.20 -24.77
N THR A 235 -5.60 -8.87 -25.77
CA THR A 235 -6.09 -7.50 -25.99
C THR A 235 -6.87 -6.98 -24.76
N GLN A 236 -7.66 -7.83 -24.10
CA GLN A 236 -8.35 -7.44 -22.86
C GLN A 236 -7.37 -7.25 -21.69
N LEU A 237 -6.37 -8.12 -21.55
CA LEU A 237 -5.34 -8.02 -20.49
C LEU A 237 -4.45 -6.79 -20.69
N ASP A 238 -4.15 -6.42 -21.94
CA ASP A 238 -3.35 -5.22 -22.23
C ASP A 238 -4.07 -3.93 -21.79
N ARG A 239 -5.41 -3.90 -21.82
CA ARG A 239 -6.20 -2.77 -21.31
C ARG A 239 -6.09 -2.59 -19.79
N LEU A 240 -5.75 -3.65 -19.04
CA LEU A 240 -5.55 -3.57 -17.60
C LEU A 240 -4.23 -2.88 -17.24
N GLN A 241 -3.28 -2.84 -18.18
CA GLN A 241 -1.94 -2.33 -17.95
C GLN A 241 -1.86 -0.85 -18.34
N PRO A 242 -1.25 0.00 -17.52
CA PRO A 242 -0.97 1.36 -17.91
C PRO A 242 0.12 1.39 -18.98
N SER A 243 0.11 2.42 -19.82
CA SER A 243 1.31 2.79 -20.57
C SER A 243 2.37 3.24 -19.60
N LEU A 244 3.59 2.72 -19.73
CA LEU A 244 4.73 3.12 -18.90
C LEU A 244 5.62 4.05 -19.74
N ASN A 245 6.01 5.17 -19.14
CA ASN A 245 6.97 6.09 -19.77
C ASN A 245 8.42 5.56 -19.63
N MET A 246 8.66 4.74 -18.60
CA MET A 246 9.98 4.14 -18.29
C MET A 246 9.81 2.68 -17.90
N ASP A 247 10.84 1.87 -18.07
CA ASP A 247 10.87 0.47 -17.65
C ASP A 247 12.16 0.18 -16.85
N TYR A 248 12.05 0.19 -15.53
CA TYR A 248 13.18 -0.04 -14.62
C TYR A 248 13.49 -1.52 -14.37
N GLY A 249 12.72 -2.43 -14.94
CA GLY A 249 12.74 -3.83 -14.55
C GLY A 249 11.73 -4.15 -13.44
N ALA A 250 11.48 -5.44 -13.23
CA ALA A 250 10.52 -5.89 -12.23
C ALA A 250 11.07 -5.68 -10.80
N PHE A 251 10.25 -5.05 -9.96
CA PHE A 251 10.50 -4.82 -8.54
C PHE A 251 11.69 -3.89 -8.23
N VAL A 252 12.15 -3.10 -9.20
CA VAL A 252 13.24 -2.13 -9.03
C VAL A 252 12.66 -0.77 -8.62
N ASN A 253 13.27 -0.15 -7.61
CA ASN A 253 12.95 1.22 -7.17
C ASN A 253 14.22 2.09 -7.22
N PRO A 254 14.42 2.88 -8.29
CA PRO A 254 15.64 3.68 -8.45
C PRO A 254 15.86 4.71 -7.35
N PHE A 255 14.81 5.21 -6.70
CA PHE A 255 14.96 6.15 -5.58
C PHE A 255 15.52 5.50 -4.32
N ALA A 256 15.06 4.28 -4.00
CA ALA A 256 15.60 3.52 -2.87
C ALA A 256 17.11 3.25 -3.09
N ASP A 257 17.47 2.83 -4.30
CA ASP A 257 18.88 2.58 -4.68
C ASP A 257 19.71 3.86 -4.65
N PHE A 258 19.17 5.00 -5.15
CA PHE A 258 19.85 6.29 -5.11
C PHE A 258 20.08 6.78 -3.68
N LEU A 259 19.06 6.70 -2.81
CA LEU A 259 19.20 7.09 -1.41
C LEU A 259 20.24 6.22 -0.70
N HIS A 260 20.29 4.93 -1.00
CA HIS A 260 21.30 4.02 -0.47
C HIS A 260 22.71 4.43 -0.94
N ALA A 261 22.91 4.67 -2.24
CA ALA A 261 24.18 5.11 -2.77
C ALA A 261 24.63 6.46 -2.17
N LEU A 262 23.70 7.42 -2.03
CA LEU A 262 23.95 8.70 -1.37
C LEU A 262 24.42 8.52 0.08
N CYS A 263 23.80 7.65 0.84
CA CYS A 263 24.19 7.35 2.21
C CYS A 263 25.53 6.60 2.29
N LEU A 264 25.79 5.65 1.40
CA LEU A 264 27.06 4.91 1.33
C LEU A 264 28.28 5.83 1.21
N TRP A 265 28.24 6.78 0.26
CA TRP A 265 29.40 7.65 0.06
C TRP A 265 29.48 8.82 1.04
N SER A 266 28.33 9.28 1.57
CA SER A 266 28.28 10.44 2.46
C SER A 266 28.61 10.08 3.90
N LEU A 267 28.13 8.93 4.38
CA LEU A 267 28.24 8.51 5.79
C LEU A 267 29.50 7.72 6.09
N SER A 268 30.09 7.04 5.08
CA SER A 268 31.17 6.08 5.29
C SER A 268 32.23 6.23 4.21
N ASP A 269 33.48 6.54 4.63
CA ASP A 269 34.58 6.79 3.69
C ASP A 269 35.03 5.50 2.99
N ASP A 270 34.86 4.33 3.61
CA ASP A 270 35.21 3.00 3.09
C ASP A 270 34.14 2.38 2.18
N GLN A 271 32.97 2.99 2.06
CA GLN A 271 31.88 2.49 1.22
C GLN A 271 31.74 3.21 -0.13
N ARG A 272 32.65 4.14 -0.47
CA ARG A 272 32.56 4.94 -1.70
C ARG A 272 32.61 4.10 -2.97
N GLU A 273 33.44 3.05 -3.00
CA GLU A 273 33.48 2.12 -4.15
C GLU A 273 32.09 1.43 -4.36
N ASN A 274 31.47 0.98 -3.28
CA ASN A 274 30.14 0.38 -3.34
C ASN A 274 29.08 1.40 -3.81
N ALA A 275 29.23 2.66 -3.40
CA ALA A 275 28.35 3.74 -3.89
C ALA A 275 28.50 3.94 -5.41
N ILE A 276 29.74 3.95 -5.94
CA ILE A 276 30.00 4.05 -7.40
C ILE A 276 29.34 2.88 -8.15
N VAL A 277 29.47 1.66 -7.64
CA VAL A 277 28.83 0.47 -8.25
C VAL A 277 27.31 0.64 -8.28
N SER A 278 26.71 1.09 -7.18
CA SER A 278 25.28 1.36 -7.11
C SER A 278 24.84 2.47 -8.05
N LEU A 279 25.58 3.58 -8.12
CA LEU A 279 25.29 4.69 -9.03
C LEU A 279 25.39 4.28 -10.51
N ARG A 280 26.35 3.44 -10.90
CA ARG A 280 26.45 2.90 -12.26
C ARG A 280 25.22 2.06 -12.62
N ARG A 281 24.75 1.21 -11.71
CA ARG A 281 23.52 0.42 -11.91
C ARG A 281 22.31 1.33 -12.10
N ILE A 282 22.21 2.41 -11.29
CA ILE A 282 21.13 3.39 -11.41
C ILE A 282 21.24 4.14 -12.76
N HIS A 283 22.44 4.56 -13.14
CA HIS A 283 22.70 5.20 -14.43
C HIS A 283 22.16 4.38 -15.60
N ASP A 284 22.49 3.09 -15.63
CA ASP A 284 22.02 2.17 -16.67
C ASP A 284 20.51 1.97 -16.62
N THR A 285 19.94 1.83 -15.41
CA THR A 285 18.48 1.66 -15.21
C THR A 285 17.69 2.88 -15.69
N LEU A 286 18.23 4.07 -15.52
CA LEU A 286 17.56 5.34 -15.90
C LEU A 286 17.84 5.78 -17.35
N GLY A 287 18.62 5.01 -18.10
CA GLY A 287 18.99 5.36 -19.49
C GLY A 287 20.04 6.47 -19.60
N GLY A 288 20.93 6.58 -18.62
CA GLY A 288 22.11 7.44 -18.69
C GLY A 288 21.90 8.92 -18.41
N PRO A 289 21.16 9.34 -17.34
CA PRO A 289 20.99 10.76 -17.06
C PRO A 289 22.33 11.40 -16.62
N ALA A 290 22.60 12.59 -17.15
CA ALA A 290 23.83 13.36 -16.86
C ALA A 290 24.04 13.55 -15.35
N PHE A 291 23.00 13.83 -14.60
CA PHE A 291 23.05 13.98 -13.14
C PHE A 291 23.68 12.78 -12.43
N ILE A 292 23.36 11.55 -12.83
CA ILE A 292 23.95 10.34 -12.20
C ILE A 292 25.40 10.15 -12.67
N ALA A 293 25.74 10.51 -13.91
CA ALA A 293 27.13 10.52 -14.38
C ALA A 293 27.99 11.50 -13.56
N ASP A 294 27.45 12.71 -13.31
CA ASP A 294 28.11 13.73 -12.46
C ASP A 294 28.23 13.27 -10.98
N GLU A 295 27.28 12.46 -10.47
CA GLU A 295 27.40 11.85 -9.14
C GLU A 295 28.54 10.81 -9.09
N ILE A 296 28.67 9.99 -10.12
CA ILE A 296 29.76 9.00 -10.22
C ILE A 296 31.10 9.71 -10.24
N GLU A 297 31.25 10.75 -11.08
CA GLU A 297 32.48 11.52 -11.17
C GLU A 297 32.82 12.23 -9.86
N LEU A 298 31.84 12.79 -9.18
CA LEU A 298 32.02 13.42 -7.87
C LEU A 298 32.56 12.42 -6.83
N VAL A 299 31.95 11.24 -6.70
CA VAL A 299 32.36 10.24 -5.72
C VAL A 299 33.70 9.65 -6.05
N ASP A 300 34.00 9.39 -7.33
CA ASP A 300 35.30 8.92 -7.81
C ASP A 300 36.39 9.95 -7.55
N GLY A 301 36.14 11.23 -7.79
CA GLY A 301 37.02 12.33 -7.46
C GLY A 301 37.37 12.41 -5.97
N VAL A 302 36.36 12.27 -5.09
CA VAL A 302 36.60 12.24 -3.64
C VAL A 302 37.35 10.98 -3.22
N LEU A 303 37.09 9.84 -3.82
CA LEU A 303 37.84 8.59 -3.60
C LEU A 303 39.29 8.73 -4.02
N SER A 304 39.53 9.45 -5.11
CA SER A 304 40.90 9.76 -5.64
C SER A 304 41.63 10.85 -4.85
N GLY A 305 41.05 11.37 -3.78
CA GLY A 305 41.68 12.33 -2.87
C GLY A 305 41.31 13.81 -3.09
N ASN A 306 40.33 14.10 -3.94
CA ASN A 306 39.81 15.45 -4.07
C ASN A 306 39.14 15.90 -2.75
N LYS A 307 39.19 17.20 -2.49
CA LYS A 307 38.50 17.79 -1.32
C LYS A 307 37.00 17.50 -1.42
N HIS A 308 36.44 16.99 -0.34
CA HIS A 308 35.01 16.79 -0.22
C HIS A 308 34.29 18.17 -0.26
N PRO A 309 33.42 18.42 -1.25
CA PRO A 309 32.69 19.68 -1.33
C PRO A 309 31.57 19.79 -0.29
N ASP A 310 31.12 21.02 0.00
CA ASP A 310 29.96 21.28 0.81
C ASP A 310 28.72 21.28 -0.11
N LEU A 311 27.87 20.26 0.03
CA LEU A 311 26.77 19.97 -0.88
C LEU A 311 25.41 20.04 -0.20
N THR A 312 24.42 20.43 -0.98
CA THR A 312 23.01 20.30 -0.60
C THR A 312 22.27 19.52 -1.67
N TYR A 313 21.71 18.38 -1.27
CA TYR A 313 20.76 17.61 -2.08
C TYR A 313 19.36 18.08 -1.77
N VAL A 314 18.59 18.42 -2.79
CA VAL A 314 17.17 18.74 -2.67
C VAL A 314 16.40 17.58 -3.27
N ILE A 315 15.72 16.82 -2.42
CA ILE A 315 14.91 15.66 -2.81
C ILE A 315 13.45 16.09 -2.84
N PHE A 316 12.83 15.98 -3.99
CA PHE A 316 11.42 16.27 -4.20
C PHE A 316 10.62 14.95 -4.28
N GLU A 317 9.76 14.74 -3.31
CA GLU A 317 8.75 13.69 -3.29
C GLU A 317 7.41 14.31 -3.66
N THR A 318 6.87 14.06 -4.86
CA THR A 318 5.71 14.80 -5.36
C THR A 318 4.60 13.93 -5.92
N GLY A 319 3.38 14.49 -5.85
CA GLY A 319 2.18 13.89 -6.42
C GLY A 319 1.69 12.66 -5.68
N VAL A 320 0.90 11.84 -6.35
CA VAL A 320 0.27 10.63 -5.83
C VAL A 320 0.39 9.48 -6.83
N ALA A 321 0.71 8.30 -6.33
CA ALA A 321 0.86 7.07 -7.09
C ALA A 321 -0.46 6.59 -7.74
N PRO A 322 -0.40 5.67 -8.72
CA PRO A 322 -1.57 5.07 -9.33
C PRO A 322 -2.36 4.24 -8.32
N VAL A 323 -3.64 4.05 -8.58
CA VAL A 323 -4.53 3.21 -7.78
C VAL A 323 -5.09 2.06 -8.59
N ARG A 324 -5.53 1.01 -7.91
CA ARG A 324 -6.21 -0.12 -8.55
C ARG A 324 -7.72 0.14 -8.61
N ARG A 325 -8.31 -0.07 -9.79
CA ARG A 325 -9.75 -0.04 -10.05
C ARG A 325 -10.22 -1.41 -10.51
N GLY A 326 -11.44 -1.78 -10.14
CA GLY A 326 -12.03 -3.02 -10.63
C GLY A 326 -12.47 -2.87 -12.09
N GLU A 327 -12.09 -3.82 -12.92
CA GLU A 327 -12.57 -3.95 -14.30
C GLU A 327 -13.08 -5.38 -14.51
N ARG A 328 -14.34 -5.48 -14.93
CA ARG A 328 -14.95 -6.76 -15.23
C ARG A 328 -14.56 -7.20 -16.64
N LEU A 329 -14.00 -8.40 -16.74
CA LEU A 329 -13.70 -9.04 -18.01
C LEU A 329 -14.54 -10.31 -18.17
N ASP A 330 -15.05 -10.51 -19.37
CA ASP A 330 -15.72 -11.73 -19.81
C ASP A 330 -14.75 -12.51 -20.68
N ILE A 331 -14.24 -13.63 -20.16
CA ILE A 331 -13.07 -14.35 -20.72
C ILE A 331 -13.49 -15.74 -21.18
N PRO A 332 -13.19 -16.14 -22.42
CA PRO A 332 -13.42 -17.50 -22.90
C PRO A 332 -12.50 -18.48 -22.17
N LEU A 333 -13.01 -19.61 -21.68
CA LEU A 333 -12.20 -20.61 -20.97
C LEU A 333 -11.92 -21.86 -21.81
N PHE A 334 -12.29 -21.97 -23.07
CA PHE A 334 -12.05 -23.12 -23.96
C PHE A 334 -12.33 -24.48 -23.29
N ASP A 335 -13.39 -24.55 -22.46
CA ASP A 335 -13.85 -25.72 -21.76
C ASP A 335 -15.30 -26.02 -22.18
N ARG A 336 -15.66 -27.32 -22.35
CA ARG A 336 -17.00 -27.71 -22.80
C ARG A 336 -18.09 -27.36 -21.79
N ASP A 337 -17.80 -27.54 -20.53
CA ASP A 337 -18.75 -27.35 -19.43
C ASP A 337 -18.78 -25.91 -18.92
N LEU A 338 -17.73 -25.14 -19.19
CA LEU A 338 -17.55 -23.76 -18.76
C LEU A 338 -16.92 -22.94 -19.88
N PRO A 339 -17.69 -22.61 -20.92
CA PRO A 339 -17.14 -21.96 -22.13
C PRO A 339 -16.63 -20.55 -21.87
N TYR A 340 -17.10 -19.89 -20.82
CA TYR A 340 -16.66 -18.55 -20.46
C TYR A 340 -16.79 -18.27 -18.97
N VAL A 341 -15.99 -17.31 -18.47
CA VAL A 341 -15.96 -16.86 -17.09
C VAL A 341 -15.99 -15.33 -17.03
N ALA A 342 -16.92 -14.79 -16.24
CA ALA A 342 -16.93 -13.37 -15.85
C ALA A 342 -16.17 -13.21 -14.54
N ALA A 343 -15.16 -12.35 -14.53
CA ALA A 343 -14.37 -12.06 -13.32
C ALA A 343 -13.93 -10.60 -13.28
N GLU A 344 -13.78 -10.07 -12.08
CA GLU A 344 -13.22 -8.74 -11.87
C GLU A 344 -11.70 -8.82 -11.73
N PHE A 345 -11.00 -7.98 -12.50
CA PHE A 345 -9.56 -7.82 -12.45
C PHE A 345 -9.19 -6.40 -12.00
N PRO A 346 -8.06 -6.22 -11.31
CA PRO A 346 -7.57 -4.88 -11.06
C PRO A 346 -7.02 -4.28 -12.36
N ARG A 347 -7.33 -3.01 -12.60
CA ARG A 347 -6.69 -2.15 -13.60
C ARG A 347 -5.96 -1.03 -12.88
N LEU A 348 -4.75 -0.69 -13.32
CA LEU A 348 -4.06 0.48 -12.78
C LEU A 348 -4.58 1.76 -13.45
N GLU A 349 -4.87 2.74 -12.63
CA GLU A 349 -5.28 4.09 -13.02
C GLU A 349 -4.25 5.11 -12.53
N ASN A 350 -3.55 5.75 -13.47
CA ASN A 350 -2.60 6.82 -13.15
C ASN A 350 -3.35 8.04 -12.65
N ARG A 351 -2.75 8.75 -11.68
CA ARG A 351 -3.37 9.90 -11.02
C ARG A 351 -2.51 11.14 -11.18
N GLY A 352 -3.11 12.21 -11.68
CA GLY A 352 -2.44 13.49 -11.87
C GLY A 352 -1.26 13.43 -12.85
N HIS A 353 -0.56 14.53 -12.95
CA HIS A 353 0.67 14.68 -13.74
C HIS A 353 1.86 14.89 -12.81
N PRO A 354 3.10 14.53 -13.24
CA PRO A 354 4.30 14.90 -12.51
C PRO A 354 4.39 16.42 -12.33
N LEU A 355 4.82 16.86 -11.16
CA LEU A 355 5.11 18.27 -10.92
C LEU A 355 6.55 18.58 -11.36
N THR A 356 6.74 19.69 -12.05
CA THR A 356 8.09 20.20 -12.34
C THR A 356 8.73 20.67 -11.04
N CYS A 357 9.99 20.30 -10.81
CA CYS A 357 10.75 20.66 -9.62
C CYS A 357 12.06 21.31 -10.00
N ALA A 358 12.43 22.37 -9.29
CA ALA A 358 13.69 23.06 -9.51
C ALA A 358 14.20 23.74 -8.23
N VAL A 359 15.48 24.07 -8.24
CA VAL A 359 16.17 24.83 -7.19
C VAL A 359 16.84 26.05 -7.80
N ALA A 360 16.87 27.17 -7.09
CA ALA A 360 17.67 28.32 -7.50
C ALA A 360 18.57 28.81 -6.36
N ILE A 361 19.75 29.29 -6.76
CA ILE A 361 20.72 30.04 -5.95
C ILE A 361 20.81 31.43 -6.58
N GLY A 362 20.33 32.45 -5.88
CA GLY A 362 20.18 33.76 -6.48
C GLY A 362 19.29 33.71 -7.72
N GLU A 363 19.82 34.14 -8.87
CA GLU A 363 19.12 34.15 -10.16
C GLU A 363 19.29 32.84 -10.96
N THR A 364 20.24 31.99 -10.59
CA THR A 364 20.55 30.75 -11.32
C THR A 364 19.58 29.65 -10.90
N LYS A 365 18.73 29.23 -11.83
CA LYS A 365 17.75 28.14 -11.63
C LYS A 365 18.24 26.87 -12.31
N MET A 366 18.09 25.74 -11.60
CA MET A 366 18.44 24.40 -12.05
C MET A 366 17.25 23.47 -11.86
N ASP A 367 16.88 22.73 -12.90
CA ASP A 367 15.81 21.74 -12.83
C ASP A 367 16.28 20.49 -12.08
N ALA A 368 15.39 19.89 -11.30
CA ALA A 368 15.65 18.62 -10.63
C ALA A 368 15.50 17.44 -11.62
N THR A 369 16.44 16.51 -11.54
CA THR A 369 16.41 15.29 -12.36
C THR A 369 15.43 14.28 -11.77
N LEU A 370 14.55 13.71 -12.60
CA LEU A 370 13.68 12.61 -12.23
C LEU A 370 14.51 11.36 -11.97
N ILE A 371 14.49 10.89 -10.72
CA ILE A 371 15.19 9.67 -10.30
C ILE A 371 14.25 8.47 -10.31
N CYS A 372 12.99 8.66 -9.95
CA CYS A 372 12.01 7.58 -9.89
C CYS A 372 10.61 8.05 -10.28
N ASP A 373 10.05 7.40 -11.29
CA ASP A 373 8.62 7.46 -11.65
C ASP A 373 7.91 6.28 -10.97
N MET A 374 7.11 6.55 -9.95
CA MET A 374 6.37 5.50 -9.23
C MET A 374 5.25 4.88 -10.06
N ASP A 375 4.75 5.57 -11.11
CA ASP A 375 3.83 4.95 -12.05
C ASP A 375 4.54 3.81 -12.82
N ALA A 376 5.82 4.01 -13.17
CA ALA A 376 6.64 2.99 -13.82
C ALA A 376 6.97 1.83 -12.87
N VAL A 377 7.38 2.12 -11.62
CA VAL A 377 7.65 1.09 -10.59
C VAL A 377 6.42 0.22 -10.36
N ILE A 378 5.29 0.83 -9.98
CA ILE A 378 4.06 0.11 -9.65
C ILE A 378 3.48 -0.59 -10.88
N GLY A 379 3.56 0.05 -12.05
CA GLY A 379 3.08 -0.53 -13.31
C GLY A 379 3.90 -1.72 -13.75
N ARG A 380 5.22 -1.70 -13.55
CA ARG A 380 6.10 -2.83 -13.87
C ARG A 380 5.86 -4.02 -12.94
N ASP A 381 5.72 -3.76 -11.65
CA ASP A 381 5.35 -4.78 -10.66
C ASP A 381 4.00 -5.40 -11.01
N PHE A 382 3.02 -4.57 -11.34
CA PHE A 382 1.69 -5.02 -11.77
C PHE A 382 1.75 -5.94 -12.99
N ARG A 383 2.52 -5.57 -14.03
CA ARG A 383 2.73 -6.42 -15.21
C ARG A 383 3.35 -7.77 -14.85
N SER A 384 4.30 -7.78 -13.92
CA SER A 384 4.98 -8.99 -13.47
C SER A 384 4.06 -9.91 -12.63
N GLU A 385 3.10 -9.33 -11.90
CA GLU A 385 2.10 -10.05 -11.10
C GLU A 385 0.92 -10.57 -11.95
N LEU A 386 0.61 -9.91 -13.07
CA LEU A 386 -0.60 -10.14 -13.85
C LEU A 386 -0.81 -11.61 -14.29
N PRO A 387 0.21 -12.36 -14.76
CA PRO A 387 0.04 -13.76 -15.12
C PRO A 387 -0.43 -14.66 -13.97
N GLY A 388 0.10 -14.43 -12.79
CA GLY A 388 -0.28 -15.15 -11.56
C GLY A 388 -1.70 -14.77 -11.11
N MET A 389 -2.03 -13.48 -11.13
CA MET A 389 -3.38 -12.99 -10.80
C MET A 389 -4.41 -13.56 -11.77
N PHE A 390 -4.15 -13.52 -13.08
CA PHE A 390 -5.02 -14.06 -14.12
C PHE A 390 -5.31 -15.54 -13.88
N THR A 391 -4.26 -16.35 -13.74
CA THR A 391 -4.39 -17.79 -13.51
C THR A 391 -5.22 -18.09 -12.26
N ARG A 392 -4.93 -17.40 -11.13
CA ARG A 392 -5.64 -17.59 -9.86
C ARG A 392 -7.12 -17.20 -9.96
N THR A 393 -7.41 -16.07 -10.59
CA THR A 393 -8.79 -15.57 -10.75
C THR A 393 -9.61 -16.53 -11.60
N LEU A 394 -9.11 -16.98 -12.75
CA LEU A 394 -9.81 -17.92 -13.60
C LEU A 394 -9.98 -19.29 -12.95
N ALA A 395 -8.95 -19.80 -12.27
CA ALA A 395 -9.05 -21.08 -11.53
C ALA A 395 -10.12 -21.01 -10.44
N SER A 396 -10.14 -19.92 -9.66
CA SER A 396 -11.15 -19.68 -8.63
C SER A 396 -12.56 -19.62 -9.23
N ALA A 397 -12.74 -18.88 -10.30
CA ALA A 397 -14.03 -18.73 -10.96
C ALA A 397 -14.52 -20.07 -11.57
N ALA A 398 -13.64 -20.86 -12.21
CA ALA A 398 -13.95 -22.16 -12.75
C ALA A 398 -14.39 -23.15 -11.66
N LEU A 399 -13.67 -23.21 -10.55
CA LEU A 399 -14.05 -24.07 -9.41
C LEU A 399 -15.40 -23.70 -8.80
N LYS A 400 -15.68 -22.40 -8.67
CA LYS A 400 -16.97 -21.90 -8.16
C LYS A 400 -18.11 -22.24 -9.11
N ALA A 401 -17.92 -22.03 -10.41
CA ALA A 401 -18.92 -22.39 -11.43
C ALA A 401 -19.25 -23.88 -11.42
N THR A 402 -18.24 -24.75 -11.29
CA THR A 402 -18.43 -26.19 -11.18
C THR A 402 -19.18 -26.57 -9.89
N ALA A 403 -18.86 -25.94 -8.76
CA ALA A 403 -19.59 -26.15 -7.51
C ALA A 403 -21.06 -25.71 -7.63
N THR A 404 -21.31 -24.57 -8.27
CA THR A 404 -22.67 -24.06 -8.55
C THR A 404 -23.49 -25.02 -9.40
N LYS A 405 -22.90 -25.54 -10.50
CA LYS A 405 -23.54 -26.53 -11.38
C LYS A 405 -23.97 -27.78 -10.58
N LYS A 406 -23.06 -28.34 -9.76
CA LYS A 406 -23.36 -29.51 -8.90
C LYS A 406 -24.46 -29.24 -7.87
N ILE A 407 -24.60 -28.01 -7.37
CA ILE A 407 -25.68 -27.62 -6.46
C ILE A 407 -26.98 -27.44 -7.25
N GLY A 408 -26.95 -26.79 -8.41
CA GLY A 408 -28.11 -26.60 -9.29
C GLY A 408 -28.72 -27.94 -9.71
N ASP A 409 -27.90 -28.90 -10.12
CA ASP A 409 -28.33 -30.26 -10.50
C ASP A 409 -29.08 -30.99 -9.35
N LYS A 410 -28.77 -30.65 -8.09
CA LYS A 410 -29.41 -31.22 -6.89
C LYS A 410 -30.65 -30.43 -6.40
N THR A 411 -30.70 -29.12 -6.64
CA THR A 411 -31.67 -28.20 -6.02
C THR A 411 -32.55 -27.46 -7.02
N GLY A 412 -32.33 -27.67 -8.32
CA GLY A 412 -33.06 -27.01 -9.40
C GLY A 412 -32.73 -25.54 -9.55
N ASP A 413 -33.61 -24.78 -10.26
CA ASP A 413 -33.38 -23.39 -10.67
C ASP A 413 -32.98 -22.42 -9.53
N ILE A 414 -33.50 -22.62 -8.31
CA ILE A 414 -33.18 -21.77 -7.16
C ILE A 414 -31.71 -21.91 -6.77
N GLY A 415 -31.17 -23.13 -6.81
CA GLY A 415 -29.76 -23.39 -6.51
C GLY A 415 -28.84 -22.78 -7.56
N THR A 416 -29.24 -22.78 -8.81
CA THR A 416 -28.49 -22.16 -9.92
C THR A 416 -28.44 -20.65 -9.81
N VAL A 417 -29.56 -19.97 -9.49
CA VAL A 417 -29.61 -18.51 -9.28
C VAL A 417 -28.74 -18.09 -8.10
N LEU A 418 -28.86 -18.77 -6.95
CA LEU A 418 -28.05 -18.45 -5.77
C LEU A 418 -26.56 -18.68 -6.02
N GLY A 419 -26.21 -19.73 -6.74
CA GLY A 419 -24.83 -20.02 -7.10
C GLY A 419 -24.25 -19.00 -8.06
N THR A 420 -25.02 -18.50 -9.03
CA THR A 420 -24.59 -17.44 -9.95
C THR A 420 -24.33 -16.13 -9.20
N VAL A 421 -25.21 -15.74 -8.28
CA VAL A 421 -25.01 -14.57 -7.42
C VAL A 421 -23.75 -14.74 -6.57
N TYR A 422 -23.55 -15.91 -5.96
CA TYR A 422 -22.34 -16.20 -5.18
C TYR A 422 -21.06 -16.10 -6.05
N GLN A 423 -21.08 -16.63 -7.26
CA GLN A 423 -19.94 -16.57 -8.19
C GLN A 423 -19.58 -15.11 -8.53
N VAL A 424 -20.54 -14.28 -8.86
CA VAL A 424 -20.31 -12.85 -9.18
C VAL A 424 -19.72 -12.11 -7.97
N VAL A 425 -20.30 -12.28 -6.78
CA VAL A 425 -19.83 -11.61 -5.56
C VAL A 425 -18.45 -12.11 -5.13
N SER A 426 -18.14 -13.37 -5.39
CA SER A 426 -16.91 -14.01 -4.89
C SER A 426 -15.71 -13.93 -5.83
N THR A 427 -15.83 -13.30 -7.00
CA THR A 427 -14.73 -13.07 -7.95
C THR A 427 -14.24 -11.63 -7.98
N GLN A 428 -14.38 -10.91 -6.87
CA GLN A 428 -13.89 -9.53 -6.75
C GLN A 428 -12.37 -9.45 -6.69
N ALA A 429 -11.82 -8.47 -7.39
CA ALA A 429 -10.40 -8.18 -7.39
C ALA A 429 -9.93 -7.55 -6.06
N ASP A 430 -8.65 -7.73 -5.74
CA ASP A 430 -7.98 -6.99 -4.65
C ASP A 430 -7.57 -5.61 -5.16
N LEU A 431 -8.32 -4.59 -4.77
CA LEU A 431 -8.13 -3.20 -5.17
C LEU A 431 -7.35 -2.38 -4.14
N ARG A 432 -6.88 -3.00 -3.05
CA ARG A 432 -6.11 -2.30 -2.02
C ARG A 432 -4.80 -1.80 -2.60
N THR A 433 -4.45 -0.57 -2.27
CA THR A 433 -3.26 0.13 -2.76
C THR A 433 -2.83 1.13 -1.69
N TRP A 434 -1.53 1.26 -1.44
CA TRP A 434 -0.99 2.29 -0.57
C TRP A 434 -1.14 3.66 -1.24
N THR A 435 -2.18 4.40 -0.85
CA THR A 435 -2.66 5.59 -1.59
C THR A 435 -1.86 6.85 -1.29
N SER A 436 -1.06 6.86 -0.23
CA SER A 436 -0.18 7.97 0.15
C SER A 436 1.21 7.92 -0.49
N LEU A 437 1.52 6.90 -1.29
CA LEU A 437 2.75 6.88 -2.08
C LEU A 437 2.78 8.04 -3.09
N PRO A 438 3.96 8.61 -3.39
CA PRO A 438 4.11 9.71 -4.34
C PRO A 438 4.00 9.22 -5.78
N LYS A 439 3.89 10.17 -6.70
CA LYS A 439 4.00 9.92 -8.13
C LYS A 439 5.46 9.82 -8.58
N SER A 440 6.32 10.66 -8.02
CA SER A 440 7.72 10.75 -8.45
C SER A 440 8.65 11.22 -7.36
N PHE A 441 9.93 10.84 -7.51
CA PHE A 441 11.06 11.42 -6.81
C PHE A 441 12.00 12.08 -7.82
N ALA A 442 12.32 13.35 -7.58
CA ALA A 442 13.30 14.10 -8.36
C ALA A 442 14.36 14.66 -7.41
N VAL A 443 15.60 14.83 -7.91
CA VAL A 443 16.72 15.29 -7.10
C VAL A 443 17.48 16.39 -7.85
N ALA A 444 17.87 17.41 -7.11
CA ALA A 444 18.85 18.39 -7.53
C ALA A 444 19.99 18.41 -6.50
N ARG A 445 21.24 18.51 -6.97
CA ARG A 445 22.42 18.75 -6.14
C ARG A 445 22.97 20.13 -6.45
N VAL A 446 23.28 20.88 -5.41
CA VAL A 446 23.90 22.19 -5.52
C VAL A 446 25.09 22.30 -4.55
N ASP A 447 26.10 23.07 -4.93
CA ASP A 447 27.08 23.53 -3.96
C ASP A 447 26.34 24.39 -2.93
N THR A 448 26.60 24.15 -1.64
CA THR A 448 25.92 24.92 -0.60
C THR A 448 26.38 26.37 -0.63
N PRO A 449 25.50 27.35 -0.94
CA PRO A 449 25.90 28.75 -1.05
C PRO A 449 26.34 29.30 0.31
N ALA A 450 27.19 30.33 0.30
CA ALA A 450 27.76 30.91 1.51
C ALA A 450 26.68 31.47 2.46
N ASP A 451 25.61 32.05 1.93
CA ASP A 451 24.45 32.54 2.68
C ASP A 451 23.44 31.43 3.02
N ARG A 452 23.68 30.20 2.52
CA ARG A 452 22.85 28.99 2.72
C ARG A 452 21.40 29.13 2.25
N LYS A 453 21.09 30.11 1.40
CA LYS A 453 19.74 30.33 0.93
C LYS A 453 19.47 29.65 -0.40
N LEU A 454 18.40 28.88 -0.46
CA LEU A 454 17.90 28.26 -1.66
C LEU A 454 16.45 28.66 -1.90
N THR A 455 16.09 28.78 -3.16
CA THR A 455 14.69 28.91 -3.58
C THR A 455 14.25 27.62 -4.24
N LEU A 456 13.18 27.04 -3.73
CA LEU A 456 12.59 25.79 -4.19
C LEU A 456 11.36 26.06 -5.05
N PHE A 457 11.22 25.33 -6.14
CA PHE A 457 10.06 25.42 -7.03
C PHE A 457 9.43 24.03 -7.16
N VAL A 458 8.11 23.93 -6.95
CA VAL A 458 7.31 22.72 -7.14
C VAL A 458 6.03 23.13 -7.89
N GLY A 459 5.98 22.86 -9.20
CA GLY A 459 4.96 23.41 -10.06
C GLY A 459 4.94 24.95 -9.96
N PRO A 460 3.78 25.57 -9.65
CA PRO A 460 3.67 27.01 -9.49
C PRO A 460 4.13 27.54 -8.11
N GLN A 461 4.42 26.65 -7.16
CA GLN A 461 4.77 27.06 -5.80
C GLN A 461 6.25 27.40 -5.70
N LYS A 462 6.55 28.46 -4.95
CA LYS A 462 7.89 28.94 -4.61
C LYS A 462 8.03 28.97 -3.09
N SER A 463 9.15 28.45 -2.57
CA SER A 463 9.50 28.51 -1.15
C SER A 463 10.96 28.81 -0.97
N GLU A 464 11.30 29.68 -0.03
CA GLU A 464 12.68 29.95 0.36
C GLU A 464 13.06 29.09 1.56
N VAL A 465 14.29 28.59 1.58
CA VAL A 465 14.80 27.78 2.66
C VAL A 465 16.24 28.19 2.99
N THR A 466 16.55 28.27 4.29
CA THR A 466 17.93 28.38 4.76
C THR A 466 18.43 27.00 5.13
N VAL A 467 19.46 26.53 4.45
CA VAL A 467 20.05 25.19 4.64
C VAL A 467 20.77 25.13 5.98
N ASN A 468 20.57 24.03 6.72
CA ASN A 468 21.25 23.77 7.97
C ASN A 468 22.79 23.69 7.79
N THR A 469 23.53 23.85 8.88
CA THR A 469 25.01 23.65 8.88
C THR A 469 25.33 22.18 8.70
N GLY A 470 26.29 21.87 7.82
CA GLY A 470 26.74 20.51 7.52
C GLY A 470 27.49 20.50 6.20
N ARG A 471 28.26 19.46 5.97
CA ARG A 471 29.02 19.28 4.71
C ARG A 471 28.15 18.66 3.62
N VAL A 472 27.32 17.67 3.97
CA VAL A 472 26.32 17.09 3.06
C VAL A 472 24.95 17.25 3.70
N ASN A 473 24.18 18.17 3.16
CA ASN A 473 22.82 18.48 3.65
C ASN A 473 21.77 17.90 2.71
N VAL A 474 20.64 17.54 3.28
CA VAL A 474 19.44 17.15 2.52
C VAL A 474 18.28 18.07 2.89
N VAL A 475 17.71 18.71 1.88
CA VAL A 475 16.43 19.40 1.94
C VAL A 475 15.39 18.51 1.28
N TYR A 476 14.49 17.95 2.09
CA TYR A 476 13.45 17.04 1.64
C TYR A 476 12.12 17.77 1.50
N VAL A 477 11.58 17.78 0.29
CA VAL A 477 10.38 18.52 -0.08
C VAL A 477 9.26 17.56 -0.44
N LYS A 478 8.21 17.51 0.37
CA LYS A 478 6.98 16.79 0.06
C LYS A 478 5.96 17.72 -0.59
N GLY A 479 5.64 17.46 -1.85
CA GLY A 479 4.54 18.07 -2.58
C GLY A 479 3.39 17.07 -2.74
N PHE A 480 2.18 17.48 -2.37
CA PHE A 480 0.98 16.65 -2.48
C PHE A 480 0.30 16.84 -3.84
N ALA A 481 -0.98 17.18 -3.88
CA ALA A 481 -1.64 17.57 -5.12
C ALA A 481 -1.32 19.03 -5.48
N HIS A 482 -1.66 19.41 -6.70
CA HIS A 482 -1.47 20.77 -7.20
C HIS A 482 -2.14 21.81 -6.27
N GLY A 483 -1.37 22.79 -5.80
CA GLY A 483 -1.84 23.84 -4.91
C GLY A 483 -1.88 23.50 -3.42
N ALA A 484 -1.61 22.26 -3.03
CA ALA A 484 -1.50 21.89 -1.62
C ALA A 484 -0.19 22.41 -1.01
N PRO A 485 -0.17 22.77 0.30
CA PRO A 485 1.03 23.27 0.97
C PRO A 485 2.19 22.28 0.92
N LEU A 486 3.40 22.76 0.65
CA LEU A 486 4.61 21.94 0.72
C LEU A 486 4.98 21.66 2.17
N LYS A 487 5.53 20.47 2.42
CA LYS A 487 6.22 20.15 3.66
C LYS A 487 7.72 20.05 3.37
N ILE A 488 8.51 20.85 4.09
CA ILE A 488 9.96 20.95 3.88
C ILE A 488 10.65 20.53 5.18
N HIS A 489 11.51 19.53 5.08
CA HIS A 489 12.28 18.99 6.18
C HIS A 489 13.76 19.01 5.82
N GLN A 490 14.62 19.08 6.83
CA GLN A 490 16.06 19.08 6.60
C GLN A 490 16.73 18.08 7.54
N PHE A 491 17.77 17.44 7.04
CA PHE A 491 18.71 16.65 7.84
C PHE A 491 20.10 16.70 7.19
N ARG A 492 21.10 16.32 7.95
CA ARG A 492 22.46 16.25 7.45
C ARG A 492 22.92 14.80 7.38
N LEU A 493 23.74 14.50 6.40
CA LEU A 493 24.44 13.22 6.26
C LEU A 493 25.89 13.33 6.77
N LYS A 494 26.52 14.53 6.65
CA LYS A 494 27.89 14.74 7.14
C LYS A 494 28.12 16.17 7.63
#